data_0dbda4f5d637c4d7988e857248f90e76
#
_entry.id   0dbda4f5d637c4d7988e857248f90e76
#
_cell.length_a   1.000
_cell.length_b   1.000
_cell.length_c   1.000
_cell.angle_alpha   90.00
_cell.angle_beta   90.00
_cell.angle_gamma   90.00
#
_symmetry.space_group_name_H-M   'P 1'
#
loop_
_entity.id
_entity.type
_entity.pdbx_description
1 polymer ?
#
loop_
_entity_poly.entity_id
_entity_poly.type
_entity_poly.pdbx_seq_one_letter_code
_entity_poly.pdbx_strand_id
1 'polypeptide(L)'
;VYLVDQRNHGHSPKSNEFNYQLLSDDLYKLITDLELENIILIGHSMGGKTVMNFAQQHPEFIEKLIVVDIGPKAYPMHHDTILEGLNSLDLSIIKSRGQADKQLSKYIEDVGVKQFLLKNLYWVEKGQLGWRINIPVLEEKMPDIIAAIPDEIVGTPTLFIRGEKSNYIIEDDFQNIYDQFPSSEIETIYDAGHWVHAENPFSFYNMVMDFSK
;
A
#
# COMPACT_ATOMS: atom_id res chain seq x y z
N VAL A 1 6.12 -17.66 -2.33
CA VAL A 1 5.52 -16.32 -2.25
C VAL A 1 5.16 -16.04 -0.81
N TYR A 2 5.57 -14.87 -0.31
CA TYR A 2 5.22 -14.36 1.01
C TYR A 2 4.26 -13.19 0.85
N LEU A 3 3.16 -13.19 1.59
CA LEU A 3 2.23 -12.07 1.70
C LEU A 3 2.44 -11.44 3.07
N VAL A 4 2.92 -10.20 3.09
CA VAL A 4 3.35 -9.53 4.31
C VAL A 4 2.30 -8.52 4.76
N ASP A 5 1.77 -8.71 5.97
CA ASP A 5 1.04 -7.66 6.67
C ASP A 5 2.07 -6.71 7.31
N GLN A 6 2.05 -5.43 6.97
CA GLN A 6 2.92 -4.44 7.61
C GLN A 6 2.47 -4.18 9.06
N ARG A 7 3.38 -3.65 9.92
CA ARG A 7 2.98 -3.23 11.28
C ARG A 7 1.68 -2.42 11.24
N ASN A 8 0.87 -2.52 12.25
CA ASN A 8 -0.45 -1.90 12.36
C ASN A 8 -1.52 -2.40 11.37
N HIS A 9 -1.21 -3.43 10.58
CA HIS A 9 -2.14 -4.06 9.62
C HIS A 9 -2.25 -5.56 9.86
N GLY A 10 -3.39 -6.12 9.45
CA GLY A 10 -3.62 -7.56 9.39
C GLY A 10 -3.35 -8.29 10.71
N HIS A 11 -2.45 -9.26 10.65
CA HIS A 11 -2.03 -10.08 11.80
C HIS A 11 -0.70 -9.61 12.42
N SER A 12 -0.04 -8.63 11.82
CA SER A 12 1.22 -8.10 12.34
C SER A 12 1.01 -7.26 13.60
N PRO A 13 2.06 -7.13 14.44
CA PRO A 13 1.99 -6.41 15.70
C PRO A 13 1.52 -4.96 15.52
N LYS A 14 0.77 -4.48 16.51
CA LYS A 14 0.41 -3.07 16.62
C LYS A 14 1.51 -2.30 17.35
N SER A 15 1.81 -1.08 16.86
CA SER A 15 2.83 -0.18 17.41
C SER A 15 2.30 1.25 17.39
N ASN A 16 2.76 2.09 18.30
CA ASN A 16 2.51 3.52 18.28
C ASN A 16 3.46 4.28 17.34
N GLU A 17 4.51 3.60 16.86
CA GLU A 17 5.48 4.15 15.93
C GLU A 17 5.21 3.66 14.51
N PHE A 18 5.16 4.59 13.56
CA PHE A 18 4.84 4.28 12.17
C PHE A 18 5.47 5.33 11.23
N ASN A 19 6.42 4.91 10.40
CA ASN A 19 7.00 5.65 9.29
C ASN A 19 7.66 4.67 8.32
N TYR A 20 8.11 5.13 7.13
CA TYR A 20 8.70 4.25 6.12
C TYR A 20 10.03 3.64 6.54
N GLN A 21 10.81 4.30 7.39
CA GLN A 21 12.03 3.71 7.93
C GLN A 21 11.72 2.44 8.75
N LEU A 22 10.78 2.55 9.66
CA LEU A 22 10.37 1.42 10.51
C LEU A 22 9.71 0.28 9.72
N LEU A 23 8.99 0.61 8.63
CA LEU A 23 8.42 -0.39 7.73
C LEU A 23 9.52 -1.12 6.94
N SER A 24 10.56 -0.39 6.52
CA SER A 24 11.76 -0.95 5.89
C SER A 24 12.54 -1.85 6.85
N ASP A 25 12.72 -1.41 8.10
CA ASP A 25 13.40 -2.20 9.15
C ASP A 25 12.67 -3.51 9.45
N ASP A 26 11.33 -3.49 9.50
CA ASP A 26 10.53 -4.70 9.67
C ASP A 26 10.70 -5.67 8.50
N LEU A 27 10.75 -5.14 7.28
CA LEU A 27 10.95 -5.93 6.08
C LEU A 27 12.37 -6.52 6.04
N TYR A 28 13.39 -5.71 6.41
CA TYR A 28 14.77 -6.18 6.56
C TYR A 28 14.87 -7.36 7.54
N LYS A 29 14.24 -7.20 8.70
CA LYS A 29 14.21 -8.26 9.70
C LYS A 29 13.53 -9.52 9.16
N LEU A 30 12.39 -9.41 8.49
CA LEU A 30 11.70 -10.56 7.90
C LEU A 30 12.57 -11.29 6.88
N ILE A 31 13.21 -10.53 5.98
CA ILE A 31 14.06 -11.08 4.91
C ILE A 31 15.26 -11.81 5.51
N THR A 32 15.91 -11.21 6.51
CA THR A 32 17.08 -11.81 7.18
C THR A 32 16.71 -13.01 8.05
N ASP A 33 15.60 -12.95 8.79
CA ASP A 33 15.12 -14.07 9.62
C ASP A 33 14.73 -15.29 8.76
N LEU A 34 14.30 -15.07 7.54
CA LEU A 34 13.93 -16.12 6.58
C LEU A 34 15.06 -16.48 5.61
N GLU A 35 16.23 -15.87 5.75
CA GLU A 35 17.42 -16.09 4.89
C GLU A 35 17.07 -15.95 3.38
N LEU A 36 16.26 -14.94 3.02
CA LEU A 36 15.85 -14.72 1.65
C LEU A 36 16.89 -13.90 0.89
N GLU A 37 17.19 -14.33 -0.34
CA GLU A 37 18.11 -13.67 -1.26
C GLU A 37 17.47 -13.56 -2.65
N ASN A 38 17.93 -12.60 -3.47
CA ASN A 38 17.50 -12.40 -4.86
C ASN A 38 15.97 -12.35 -4.97
N ILE A 39 15.35 -11.50 -4.14
CA ILE A 39 13.90 -11.42 -4.03
C ILE A 39 13.29 -10.46 -5.06
N ILE A 40 12.08 -10.76 -5.50
CA ILE A 40 11.22 -9.81 -6.19
C ILE A 40 10.29 -9.20 -5.17
N LEU A 41 10.43 -7.89 -4.92
CA LEU A 41 9.57 -7.16 -4.02
C LEU A 41 8.43 -6.50 -4.78
N ILE A 42 7.21 -6.69 -4.28
CA ILE A 42 6.01 -6.03 -4.84
C ILE A 42 5.34 -5.23 -3.73
N GLY A 43 5.09 -3.94 -3.98
CA GLY A 43 4.36 -3.08 -3.05
C GLY A 43 3.31 -2.23 -3.76
N HIS A 44 2.08 -2.20 -3.21
CA HIS A 44 0.99 -1.37 -3.69
C HIS A 44 0.76 -0.18 -2.76
N SER A 45 0.62 1.02 -3.33
CA SER A 45 0.29 2.24 -2.58
C SER A 45 1.30 2.49 -1.44
N MET A 46 0.88 2.58 -0.19
CA MET A 46 1.76 2.68 0.98
C MET A 46 2.83 1.56 1.00
N GLY A 47 2.46 0.32 0.63
CA GLY A 47 3.40 -0.79 0.47
C GLY A 47 4.43 -0.52 -0.64
N GLY A 48 4.06 0.21 -1.69
CA GLY A 48 4.97 0.66 -2.74
C GLY A 48 6.04 1.62 -2.21
N LYS A 49 5.66 2.57 -1.36
CA LYS A 49 6.64 3.44 -0.69
C LYS A 49 7.56 2.67 0.27
N THR A 50 7.02 1.67 0.97
CA THR A 50 7.83 0.80 1.82
C THR A 50 8.90 0.07 1.02
N VAL A 51 8.54 -0.57 -0.11
CA VAL A 51 9.51 -1.32 -0.90
C VAL A 51 10.49 -0.41 -1.65
N MET A 52 10.08 0.80 -2.05
CA MET A 52 11.00 1.82 -2.58
C MET A 52 12.01 2.27 -1.52
N ASN A 53 11.57 2.58 -0.30
CA ASN A 53 12.45 2.96 0.80
C ASN A 53 13.39 1.81 1.21
N PHE A 54 12.90 0.58 1.18
CA PHE A 54 13.74 -0.61 1.40
C PHE A 54 14.81 -0.77 0.31
N ALA A 55 14.45 -0.56 -0.96
CA ALA A 55 15.38 -0.67 -2.08
C ALA A 55 16.50 0.38 -2.05
N GLN A 56 16.24 1.56 -1.47
CA GLN A 56 17.29 2.57 -1.24
C GLN A 56 18.32 2.13 -0.22
N GLN A 57 17.92 1.37 0.79
CA GLN A 57 18.77 0.99 1.92
C GLN A 57 19.42 -0.38 1.76
N HIS A 58 18.74 -1.30 1.10
CA HIS A 58 19.10 -2.71 1.02
C HIS A 58 18.96 -3.29 -0.40
N PRO A 59 19.56 -2.64 -1.42
CA PRO A 59 19.43 -3.10 -2.81
C PRO A 59 20.03 -4.50 -3.02
N GLU A 60 20.97 -4.94 -2.16
CA GLU A 60 21.66 -6.23 -2.26
C GLU A 60 20.74 -7.43 -2.10
N PHE A 61 19.55 -7.29 -1.50
CA PHE A 61 18.59 -8.38 -1.38
C PHE A 61 17.64 -8.50 -2.58
N ILE A 62 17.55 -7.44 -3.41
CA ILE A 62 16.48 -7.31 -4.39
C ILE A 62 16.99 -7.62 -5.79
N GLU A 63 16.40 -8.62 -6.45
CA GLU A 63 16.62 -8.88 -7.87
C GLU A 63 15.79 -7.91 -8.74
N LYS A 64 14.51 -7.73 -8.40
CA LYS A 64 13.58 -6.85 -9.12
C LYS A 64 12.60 -6.19 -8.16
N LEU A 65 12.20 -4.97 -8.47
CA LEU A 65 11.24 -4.19 -7.70
C LEU A 65 9.98 -3.93 -8.54
N ILE A 66 8.81 -4.11 -7.95
CA ILE A 66 7.52 -3.79 -8.59
C ILE A 66 6.74 -2.85 -7.67
N VAL A 67 6.51 -1.64 -8.16
CA VAL A 67 5.80 -0.57 -7.44
C VAL A 67 4.45 -0.35 -8.12
N VAL A 68 3.37 -0.51 -7.34
CA VAL A 68 2.03 -0.50 -7.90
C VAL A 68 1.27 0.75 -7.45
N ASP A 69 0.98 1.59 -8.40
CA ASP A 69 0.16 2.81 -8.38
C ASP A 69 0.49 3.78 -7.25
N ILE A 70 1.78 4.08 -7.10
CA ILE A 70 2.34 5.09 -6.21
C ILE A 70 3.71 5.54 -6.74
N GLY A 71 4.03 6.84 -6.64
CA GLY A 71 5.36 7.37 -6.92
C GLY A 71 6.14 7.72 -5.66
N PRO A 72 7.42 8.11 -5.80
CA PRO A 72 8.28 8.50 -4.67
C PRO A 72 7.90 9.84 -4.04
N LYS A 73 7.10 10.66 -4.70
CA LYS A 73 6.68 12.01 -4.31
C LYS A 73 5.82 12.06 -3.05
N ALA A 74 5.67 13.25 -2.46
CA ALA A 74 4.63 13.52 -1.46
C ALA A 74 3.24 13.62 -2.13
N TYR A 75 2.22 13.26 -1.37
CA TYR A 75 0.82 13.33 -1.79
C TYR A 75 0.05 14.34 -0.93
N PRO A 76 -0.91 15.07 -1.51
CA PRO A 76 -1.77 15.94 -0.73
C PRO A 76 -2.65 15.13 0.22
N MET A 77 -3.05 15.76 1.34
CA MET A 77 -3.95 15.14 2.30
C MET A 77 -5.37 15.10 1.71
N HIS A 78 -5.83 13.92 1.32
CA HIS A 78 -7.17 13.68 0.74
C HIS A 78 -7.96 12.59 1.49
N HIS A 79 -7.46 12.16 2.67
CA HIS A 79 -8.01 11.02 3.40
C HIS A 79 -8.95 11.39 4.54
N ASP A 80 -9.28 12.68 4.70
CA ASP A 80 -10.09 13.18 5.81
C ASP A 80 -11.46 12.48 5.87
N THR A 81 -12.15 12.35 4.73
CA THR A 81 -13.45 11.66 4.66
C THR A 81 -13.36 10.16 4.94
N ILE A 82 -12.25 9.51 4.59
CA ILE A 82 -12.00 8.10 4.88
C ILE A 82 -11.80 7.91 6.38
N LEU A 83 -10.96 8.75 6.99
CA LEU A 83 -10.68 8.70 8.43
C LEU A 83 -11.93 9.05 9.25
N GLU A 84 -12.68 10.07 8.85
CA GLU A 84 -13.97 10.38 9.46
C GLU A 84 -14.95 9.22 9.37
N GLY A 85 -15.03 8.57 8.21
CA GLY A 85 -15.85 7.38 7.99
C GLY A 85 -15.44 6.23 8.91
N LEU A 86 -14.15 5.93 9.01
CA LEU A 86 -13.63 4.87 9.87
C LEU A 86 -13.88 5.17 11.36
N ASN A 87 -13.63 6.40 11.80
CA ASN A 87 -13.86 6.85 13.17
C ASN A 87 -15.35 6.90 13.56
N SER A 88 -16.25 7.03 12.56
CA SER A 88 -17.69 6.99 12.78
C SER A 88 -18.24 5.59 13.13
N LEU A 89 -17.40 4.54 12.96
CA LEU A 89 -17.81 3.16 13.19
C LEU A 89 -17.64 2.77 14.66
N ASP A 90 -18.67 2.97 15.46
CA ASP A 90 -18.73 2.44 16.83
C ASP A 90 -18.98 0.93 16.82
N LEU A 91 -17.92 0.14 16.92
CA LEU A 91 -18.00 -1.33 16.91
C LEU A 91 -18.63 -1.93 18.18
N SER A 92 -18.91 -1.11 19.20
CA SER A 92 -19.72 -1.52 20.35
C SER A 92 -21.19 -1.69 19.97
N ILE A 93 -21.66 -0.91 18.98
CA ILE A 93 -23.05 -0.85 18.49
C ILE A 93 -23.19 -1.63 17.17
N ILE A 94 -22.24 -1.50 16.27
CA ILE A 94 -22.24 -2.13 14.95
C ILE A 94 -21.95 -3.62 15.08
N LYS A 95 -22.91 -4.45 14.67
CA LYS A 95 -22.88 -5.92 14.86
C LYS A 95 -22.78 -6.71 13.55
N SER A 96 -22.57 -6.03 12.42
CA SER A 96 -22.38 -6.69 11.14
C SER A 96 -21.65 -5.81 10.15
N ARG A 97 -20.99 -6.45 9.15
CA ARG A 97 -20.35 -5.71 8.04
C ARG A 97 -21.37 -4.89 7.24
N GLY A 98 -22.62 -5.36 7.09
CA GLY A 98 -23.66 -4.59 6.42
C GLY A 98 -24.06 -3.32 7.15
N GLN A 99 -24.05 -3.33 8.50
CA GLN A 99 -24.26 -2.09 9.29
C GLN A 99 -23.07 -1.14 9.14
N ALA A 100 -21.84 -1.66 9.14
CA ALA A 100 -20.63 -0.88 8.91
C ALA A 100 -20.63 -0.25 7.51
N ASP A 101 -20.97 -1.02 6.46
CA ASP A 101 -21.09 -0.54 5.08
C ASP A 101 -22.11 0.61 4.97
N LYS A 102 -23.28 0.44 5.56
CA LYS A 102 -24.31 1.50 5.59
C LYS A 102 -23.83 2.77 6.29
N GLN A 103 -23.04 2.64 7.35
CA GLN A 103 -22.47 3.80 8.04
C GLN A 103 -21.38 4.47 7.20
N LEU A 104 -20.45 3.70 6.63
CA LEU A 104 -19.39 4.22 5.76
C LEU A 104 -19.94 4.91 4.50
N SER A 105 -21.08 4.45 3.98
CA SER A 105 -21.74 5.05 2.80
C SER A 105 -22.21 6.50 3.02
N LYS A 106 -22.16 7.00 4.23
CA LYS A 106 -22.44 8.43 4.53
C LYS A 106 -21.21 9.33 4.26
N TYR A 107 -20.02 8.74 4.20
CA TYR A 107 -18.74 9.44 4.05
C TYR A 107 -18.04 9.09 2.75
N ILE A 108 -18.18 7.85 2.29
CA ILE A 108 -17.43 7.30 1.16
C ILE A 108 -18.43 6.80 0.12
N GLU A 109 -18.43 7.39 -1.06
CA GLU A 109 -19.31 7.01 -2.16
C GLU A 109 -18.75 5.80 -2.93
N ASP A 110 -17.41 5.74 -3.11
CA ASP A 110 -16.76 4.69 -3.87
C ASP A 110 -16.94 3.32 -3.22
N VAL A 111 -17.55 2.40 -3.96
CA VAL A 111 -17.86 1.04 -3.50
C VAL A 111 -16.59 0.21 -3.30
N GLY A 112 -15.59 0.38 -4.18
CA GLY A 112 -14.31 -0.34 -4.12
C GLY A 112 -13.55 0.03 -2.85
N VAL A 113 -13.44 1.32 -2.57
CA VAL A 113 -12.81 1.84 -1.33
C VAL A 113 -13.53 1.31 -0.10
N LYS A 114 -14.87 1.37 -0.03
CA LYS A 114 -15.63 0.81 1.09
C LYS A 114 -15.38 -0.67 1.30
N GLN A 115 -15.44 -1.46 0.23
CA GLN A 115 -15.21 -2.90 0.31
C GLN A 115 -13.79 -3.22 0.78
N PHE A 116 -12.79 -2.46 0.33
CA PHE A 116 -11.42 -2.60 0.81
C PHE A 116 -11.32 -2.31 2.31
N LEU A 117 -11.88 -1.19 2.77
CA LEU A 117 -11.86 -0.82 4.19
C LEU A 117 -12.56 -1.87 5.05
N LEU A 118 -13.72 -2.38 4.62
CA LEU A 118 -14.48 -3.39 5.33
C LEU A 118 -13.79 -4.77 5.41
N LYS A 119 -12.81 -5.07 4.54
CA LYS A 119 -11.97 -6.27 4.68
C LYS A 119 -11.14 -6.26 5.96
N ASN A 120 -10.85 -5.09 6.51
CA ASN A 120 -10.14 -4.93 7.78
C ASN A 120 -11.01 -5.18 9.02
N LEU A 121 -12.33 -5.37 8.87
CA LEU A 121 -13.18 -5.82 9.96
C LEU A 121 -13.08 -7.33 10.14
N TYR A 122 -12.94 -7.79 11.39
CA TYR A 122 -12.97 -9.21 11.71
C TYR A 122 -13.84 -9.45 12.95
N TRP A 123 -14.23 -10.70 13.15
CA TRP A 123 -14.93 -11.11 14.36
C TRP A 123 -13.91 -11.39 15.46
N VAL A 124 -13.92 -10.57 16.51
CA VAL A 124 -13.16 -10.84 17.75
C VAL A 124 -13.80 -12.03 18.45
N GLU A 125 -15.13 -11.96 18.55
CA GLU A 125 -16.00 -13.03 19.03
C GLU A 125 -17.39 -12.90 18.41
N LYS A 126 -18.30 -13.84 18.66
CA LYS A 126 -19.64 -13.81 18.10
C LYS A 126 -20.39 -12.52 18.49
N GLY A 127 -20.70 -11.69 17.51
CA GLY A 127 -21.42 -10.42 17.68
C GLY A 127 -20.52 -9.23 18.05
N GLN A 128 -19.20 -9.39 18.08
CA GLN A 128 -18.25 -8.30 18.32
C GLN A 128 -17.25 -8.20 17.16
N LEU A 129 -17.30 -7.09 16.44
CA LEU A 129 -16.34 -6.74 15.40
C LEU A 129 -15.14 -6.02 16.00
N GLY A 130 -13.99 -6.17 15.33
CA GLY A 130 -12.75 -5.45 15.63
C GLY A 130 -12.03 -5.04 14.35
N TRP A 131 -11.05 -4.16 14.48
CA TRP A 131 -10.20 -3.71 13.38
C TRP A 131 -8.88 -4.47 13.34
N ARG A 132 -8.51 -4.94 12.15
CA ARG A 132 -7.16 -5.45 11.85
C ARG A 132 -6.14 -4.33 11.60
N ILE A 133 -6.60 -3.09 11.46
CA ILE A 133 -5.76 -1.91 11.33
C ILE A 133 -5.78 -1.09 12.63
N ASN A 134 -4.70 -0.35 12.87
CA ASN A 134 -4.57 0.55 14.03
C ASN A 134 -4.94 1.98 13.60
N ILE A 135 -6.25 2.25 13.46
CA ILE A 135 -6.77 3.52 12.94
C ILE A 135 -6.18 4.73 13.68
N PRO A 136 -6.15 4.80 15.03
CA PRO A 136 -5.62 5.98 15.72
C PRO A 136 -4.17 6.31 15.34
N VAL A 137 -3.32 5.30 15.20
CA VAL A 137 -1.91 5.51 14.81
C VAL A 137 -1.80 5.92 13.35
N LEU A 138 -2.56 5.28 12.44
CA LEU A 138 -2.54 5.65 11.02
C LEU A 138 -3.04 7.08 10.80
N GLU A 139 -4.04 7.52 11.58
CA GLU A 139 -4.53 8.90 11.57
C GLU A 139 -3.46 9.88 12.07
N GLU A 140 -2.84 9.61 13.22
CA GLU A 140 -1.76 10.45 13.79
C GLU A 140 -0.56 10.53 12.83
N LYS A 141 -0.21 9.44 12.17
CA LYS A 141 0.95 9.31 11.27
C LYS A 141 0.62 9.55 9.79
N MET A 142 -0.58 10.07 9.48
CA MET A 142 -0.95 10.38 8.09
C MET A 142 0.06 11.30 7.39
N PRO A 143 0.61 12.35 8.03
CA PRO A 143 1.68 13.16 7.41
C PRO A 143 2.90 12.34 6.97
N ASP A 144 3.32 11.35 7.75
CA ASP A 144 4.45 10.46 7.41
C ASP A 144 4.07 9.50 6.26
N ILE A 145 2.81 9.04 6.21
CA ILE A 145 2.31 8.12 5.18
C ILE A 145 2.27 8.79 3.80
N ILE A 146 1.86 10.05 3.74
CA ILE A 146 1.77 10.81 2.48
C ILE A 146 3.07 11.48 2.07
N ALA A 147 4.08 11.53 2.95
CA ALA A 147 5.37 12.15 2.68
C ALA A 147 6.09 11.52 1.47
N ALA A 148 6.97 12.27 0.82
CA ALA A 148 7.91 11.70 -0.14
C ALA A 148 8.86 10.72 0.56
N ILE A 149 9.34 9.71 -0.17
CA ILE A 149 10.49 8.93 0.29
C ILE A 149 11.78 9.77 0.10
N PRO A 150 12.93 9.41 0.74
CA PRO A 150 14.20 10.07 0.49
C PRO A 150 14.55 10.13 -1.00
N ASP A 151 15.25 11.18 -1.40
CA ASP A 151 15.70 11.39 -2.79
C ASP A 151 17.04 10.69 -3.03
N GLU A 152 17.00 9.36 -3.10
CA GLU A 152 18.16 8.52 -3.33
C GLU A 152 17.98 7.68 -4.59
N ILE A 153 19.08 7.41 -5.31
CA ILE A 153 19.06 6.66 -6.58
C ILE A 153 19.01 5.16 -6.30
N VAL A 154 18.05 4.48 -6.92
CA VAL A 154 17.88 3.02 -6.88
C VAL A 154 18.20 2.43 -8.27
N GLY A 155 19.31 1.71 -8.38
CA GLY A 155 19.74 1.06 -9.61
C GLY A 155 19.05 -0.27 -9.91
N THR A 156 18.29 -0.83 -8.98
CA THR A 156 17.57 -2.10 -9.13
C THR A 156 16.56 -2.02 -10.28
N PRO A 157 16.47 -3.03 -11.17
CA PRO A 157 15.44 -3.09 -12.18
C PRO A 157 14.06 -2.95 -11.56
N THR A 158 13.31 -1.93 -11.98
CA THR A 158 12.04 -1.55 -11.32
C THR A 158 10.91 -1.42 -12.33
N LEU A 159 9.77 -2.02 -12.05
CA LEU A 159 8.55 -1.81 -12.79
C LEU A 159 7.57 -0.97 -11.97
N PHE A 160 7.20 0.20 -12.49
CA PHE A 160 6.07 0.97 -11.99
C PHE A 160 4.82 0.61 -12.78
N ILE A 161 3.79 0.12 -12.10
CA ILE A 161 2.48 -0.19 -12.70
C ILE A 161 1.49 0.89 -12.25
N ARG A 162 0.91 1.63 -13.19
CA ARG A 162 -0.13 2.62 -12.88
C ARG A 162 -1.49 2.22 -13.46
N GLY A 163 -2.56 2.64 -12.81
CA GLY A 163 -3.90 2.59 -13.40
C GLY A 163 -4.16 3.80 -14.30
N GLU A 164 -4.77 3.59 -15.49
CA GLU A 164 -5.10 4.66 -16.42
C GLU A 164 -5.98 5.75 -15.79
N LYS A 165 -6.92 5.33 -14.93
CA LYS A 165 -7.88 6.21 -14.25
C LYS A 165 -7.39 6.69 -12.89
N SER A 166 -6.17 6.34 -12.50
CA SER A 166 -5.55 6.74 -11.25
C SER A 166 -4.81 8.08 -11.38
N ASN A 167 -4.84 8.87 -10.31
CA ASN A 167 -4.08 10.12 -10.20
C ASN A 167 -2.82 9.98 -9.32
N TYR A 168 -2.46 8.76 -8.91
CA TYR A 168 -1.28 8.55 -8.07
C TYR A 168 0.02 8.65 -8.85
N ILE A 169 0.07 8.14 -10.09
CA ILE A 169 1.15 8.36 -11.03
C ILE A 169 0.57 8.99 -12.28
N ILE A 170 0.90 10.24 -12.55
CA ILE A 170 0.54 10.96 -13.77
C ILE A 170 1.78 11.18 -14.64
N GLU A 171 1.63 11.60 -15.88
CA GLU A 171 2.75 11.76 -16.81
C GLU A 171 3.81 12.76 -16.30
N ASP A 172 3.38 13.79 -15.58
CA ASP A 172 4.28 14.79 -14.98
C ASP A 172 5.21 14.18 -13.90
N ASP A 173 4.88 13.01 -13.37
CA ASP A 173 5.69 12.30 -12.37
C ASP A 173 6.82 11.46 -12.99
N PHE A 174 6.74 11.14 -14.29
CA PHE A 174 7.64 10.18 -14.94
C PHE A 174 9.10 10.60 -14.82
N GLN A 175 9.39 11.89 -15.03
CA GLN A 175 10.76 12.37 -14.93
C GLN A 175 11.33 12.18 -13.50
N ASN A 176 10.55 12.50 -12.49
CA ASN A 176 10.95 12.29 -11.09
C ASN A 176 11.18 10.80 -10.77
N ILE A 177 10.36 9.92 -11.35
CA ILE A 177 10.55 8.46 -11.20
C ILE A 177 11.84 8.03 -11.88
N TYR A 178 12.10 8.43 -13.13
CA TYR A 178 13.33 8.06 -13.84
C TYR A 178 14.60 8.63 -13.20
N ASP A 179 14.52 9.82 -12.58
CA ASP A 179 15.65 10.42 -11.87
C ASP A 179 16.06 9.60 -10.64
N GLN A 180 15.09 9.05 -9.90
CA GLN A 180 15.36 8.21 -8.72
C GLN A 180 15.53 6.72 -9.06
N PHE A 181 14.85 6.23 -10.09
CA PHE A 181 14.87 4.83 -10.54
C PHE A 181 15.31 4.75 -12.01
N PRO A 182 16.59 4.99 -12.34
CA PRO A 182 17.05 5.08 -13.73
C PRO A 182 16.93 3.76 -14.53
N SER A 183 16.77 2.63 -13.83
CA SER A 183 16.52 1.31 -14.45
C SER A 183 15.04 0.93 -14.41
N SER A 184 14.14 1.90 -14.44
CA SER A 184 12.70 1.63 -14.34
C SER A 184 11.99 1.66 -15.68
N GLU A 185 10.89 0.91 -15.73
CA GLU A 185 9.84 0.95 -16.74
C GLU A 185 8.54 1.40 -16.08
N ILE A 186 7.72 2.19 -16.79
CA ILE A 186 6.40 2.65 -16.32
C ILE A 186 5.35 2.09 -17.26
N GLU A 187 4.49 1.23 -16.75
CA GLU A 187 3.46 0.56 -17.52
C GLU A 187 2.05 0.95 -17.03
N THR A 188 1.13 1.06 -17.98
CA THR A 188 -0.26 1.46 -17.67
C THR A 188 -1.21 0.29 -17.84
N ILE A 189 -2.01 0.02 -16.80
CA ILE A 189 -3.15 -0.89 -16.90
C ILE A 189 -4.39 -0.08 -17.26
N TYR A 190 -4.91 -0.33 -18.46
CA TYR A 190 -6.08 0.34 -18.99
C TYR A 190 -7.36 -0.08 -18.24
N ASP A 191 -8.32 0.84 -18.20
CA ASP A 191 -9.60 0.69 -17.51
C ASP A 191 -9.52 0.46 -15.99
N ALA A 192 -8.34 0.64 -15.38
CA ALA A 192 -8.12 0.49 -13.94
C ALA A 192 -7.83 1.84 -13.25
N GLY A 193 -8.33 2.00 -12.04
CA GLY A 193 -7.97 3.04 -11.09
C GLY A 193 -6.86 2.61 -10.15
N HIS A 194 -6.93 3.06 -8.88
CA HIS A 194 -5.90 2.77 -7.88
C HIS A 194 -5.77 1.27 -7.52
N TRP A 195 -6.83 0.50 -7.66
CA TRP A 195 -6.84 -0.93 -7.32
C TRP A 195 -6.58 -1.81 -8.54
N VAL A 196 -5.49 -1.54 -9.27
CA VAL A 196 -5.15 -2.17 -10.56
C VAL A 196 -5.23 -3.69 -10.53
N HIS A 197 -4.79 -4.32 -9.44
CA HIS A 197 -4.80 -5.76 -9.25
C HIS A 197 -6.21 -6.34 -9.03
N ALA A 198 -7.16 -5.52 -8.61
CA ALA A 198 -8.56 -5.91 -8.39
C ALA A 198 -9.45 -5.52 -9.57
N GLU A 199 -9.16 -4.38 -10.22
CA GLU A 199 -9.96 -3.84 -11.31
C GLU A 199 -9.62 -4.51 -12.65
N ASN A 200 -8.34 -4.85 -12.89
CA ASN A 200 -7.90 -5.62 -14.05
C ASN A 200 -6.88 -6.69 -13.67
N PRO A 201 -7.30 -7.76 -12.97
CA PRO A 201 -6.41 -8.79 -12.44
C PRO A 201 -5.62 -9.56 -13.51
N PHE A 202 -6.19 -9.71 -14.70
CA PHE A 202 -5.54 -10.44 -15.79
C PHE A 202 -4.34 -9.66 -16.35
N SER A 203 -4.52 -8.39 -16.68
CA SER A 203 -3.43 -7.54 -17.16
C SER A 203 -2.35 -7.35 -16.09
N PHE A 204 -2.76 -7.15 -14.83
CA PHE A 204 -1.84 -7.05 -13.70
C PHE A 204 -0.99 -8.33 -13.55
N TYR A 205 -1.61 -9.50 -13.55
CA TYR A 205 -0.91 -10.77 -13.44
C TYR A 205 0.11 -10.97 -14.56
N ASN A 206 -0.29 -10.75 -15.82
CA ASN A 206 0.61 -10.93 -16.97
C ASN A 206 1.80 -9.98 -16.89
N MET A 207 1.58 -8.70 -16.57
CA MET A 207 2.63 -7.69 -16.46
C MET A 207 3.64 -8.04 -15.36
N VAL A 208 3.15 -8.43 -14.19
CA VAL A 208 4.00 -8.91 -13.08
C VAL A 208 4.79 -10.16 -13.49
N MET A 209 4.14 -11.15 -14.11
CA MET A 209 4.81 -12.40 -14.51
C MET A 209 5.83 -12.17 -15.62
N ASP A 210 5.57 -11.27 -16.57
CA ASP A 210 6.50 -10.98 -17.67
C ASP A 210 7.73 -10.24 -17.16
N PHE A 211 7.56 -9.27 -16.26
CA PHE A 211 8.69 -8.60 -15.62
C PHE A 211 9.50 -9.52 -14.68
N SER A 212 8.85 -10.52 -14.08
CA SER A 212 9.50 -11.44 -13.12
C SER A 212 10.37 -12.53 -13.76
N LYS A 213 10.38 -12.66 -15.10
CA LYS A 213 11.25 -13.58 -15.83
C LYS A 213 12.67 -13.05 -15.90
#